data_402ebcb61a0eecf4334a3199c8761a0b
#
_entry.id   402ebcb61a0eecf4334a3199c8761a0b
#
_cell.length_a   1.000
_cell.length_b   1.000
_cell.length_c   1.000
_cell.angle_alpha   90.00
_cell.angle_beta   90.00
_cell.angle_gamma   90.00
#
_symmetry.space_group_name_H-M   'P 1'
#
loop_
_entity.id
_entity.type
_entity.pdbx_description
1 polymer ?
#
loop_
_entity_poly.entity_id
_entity_poly.type
_entity_poly.pdbx_seq_one_letter_code
_entity_poly.pdbx_strand_id
1 'polypeptide(L)'
;AAHLGGVVAAFTPLPVIGVPMKTSDLGGMDSLLSMVQMPSGVPVACVAINGAKNAAIYATQILGACDPEYRKVIEKMKQGMADA
;
A
#
# COMPACT_ATOMS: atom_id res chain seq x y z
N ALA A 1 -3.94 10.57 -13.41
CA ALA A 1 -4.07 9.17 -13.07
C ALA A 1 -2.77 8.59 -12.53
N ALA A 2 -2.87 7.52 -11.81
CA ALA A 2 -1.77 7.01 -10.99
C ALA A 2 -0.95 5.96 -11.75
N HIS A 3 -0.28 6.37 -12.81
CA HIS A 3 0.50 5.44 -13.64
C HIS A 3 1.91 5.16 -13.11
N LEU A 4 2.42 6.00 -12.20
CA LEU A 4 3.76 5.84 -11.69
C LEU A 4 3.93 4.49 -10.97
N GLY A 5 2.98 4.10 -10.13
CA GLY A 5 3.01 2.81 -9.44
C GLY A 5 3.08 1.63 -10.38
N GLY A 6 2.31 1.68 -11.48
CA GLY A 6 2.33 0.64 -12.49
C GLY A 6 3.65 0.54 -13.23
N VAL A 7 4.25 1.68 -13.56
CA VAL A 7 5.57 1.70 -14.21
C VAL A 7 6.63 1.12 -13.26
N VAL A 8 6.63 1.55 -12.00
CA VAL A 8 7.57 1.02 -11.00
C VAL A 8 7.38 -0.49 -10.84
N ALA A 9 6.13 -0.95 -10.72
CA ALA A 9 5.84 -2.37 -10.54
C ALA A 9 6.32 -3.23 -11.72
N ALA A 10 6.32 -2.67 -12.93
CA ALA A 10 6.77 -3.40 -14.11
C ALA A 10 8.29 -3.62 -14.11
N PHE A 11 9.05 -2.78 -13.42
CA PHE A 11 10.51 -2.81 -13.48
C PHE A 11 11.19 -3.22 -12.18
N THR A 12 10.46 -3.47 -11.10
CA THR A 12 11.05 -3.88 -9.82
C THR A 12 10.57 -5.28 -9.43
N PRO A 13 11.44 -6.10 -8.84
CA PRO A 13 11.02 -7.35 -8.21
C PRO A 13 10.39 -7.15 -6.83
N LEU A 14 10.43 -5.93 -6.29
CA LEU A 14 9.94 -5.64 -4.95
C LEU A 14 8.43 -5.42 -4.95
N PRO A 15 7.75 -5.68 -3.82
CA PRO A 15 6.34 -5.33 -3.69
C PRO A 15 6.12 -3.83 -3.88
N VAL A 16 5.05 -3.47 -4.59
CA VAL A 16 4.67 -2.08 -4.80
C VAL A 16 3.30 -1.85 -4.17
N ILE A 17 3.21 -0.82 -3.35
CA ILE A 17 1.96 -0.43 -2.68
C ILE A 17 1.54 0.92 -3.25
N GLY A 18 0.35 0.97 -3.82
CA GLY A 18 -0.23 2.19 -4.34
C GLY A 18 -1.16 2.86 -3.34
N VAL A 19 -1.05 4.17 -3.20
CA VAL A 19 -1.96 4.97 -2.38
C VAL A 19 -2.75 5.85 -3.34
N PRO A 20 -4.01 5.50 -3.65
CA PRO A 20 -4.81 6.38 -4.50
C PRO A 20 -5.10 7.67 -3.77
N MET A 21 -4.81 8.78 -4.41
CA MET A 21 -5.01 10.09 -3.82
C MET A 21 -6.34 10.68 -4.29
N LYS A 22 -7.02 11.37 -3.39
CA LYS A 22 -8.24 12.07 -3.74
C LYS A 22 -7.91 13.19 -4.71
N THR A 23 -8.50 13.13 -5.90
CA THR A 23 -8.45 14.19 -6.88
C THR A 23 -9.84 14.81 -6.99
N SER A 24 -10.02 15.80 -7.87
CA SER A 24 -11.14 16.73 -7.80
C SER A 24 -12.55 16.14 -7.72
N ASP A 25 -13.02 15.50 -8.79
CA ASP A 25 -14.46 15.31 -8.94
C ASP A 25 -14.98 13.94 -8.50
N LEU A 26 -14.13 12.91 -8.59
CA LEU A 26 -14.55 11.53 -8.32
C LEU A 26 -14.07 11.00 -6.97
N GLY A 27 -13.61 11.89 -6.08
CA GLY A 27 -13.17 11.50 -4.74
C GLY A 27 -12.02 10.50 -4.73
N GLY A 28 -11.21 10.47 -5.79
CA GLY A 28 -10.09 9.53 -5.91
C GLY A 28 -10.43 8.22 -6.60
N MET A 29 -11.67 8.04 -7.06
CA MET A 29 -12.10 6.78 -7.66
C MET A 29 -11.34 6.47 -8.95
N ASP A 30 -11.03 7.46 -9.77
CA ASP A 30 -10.26 7.25 -10.98
C ASP A 30 -8.82 6.82 -10.68
N SER A 31 -8.20 7.40 -9.65
CA SER A 31 -6.88 6.98 -9.19
C SER A 31 -6.89 5.55 -8.68
N LEU A 32 -7.91 5.20 -7.88
CA LEU A 32 -8.07 3.84 -7.36
C LEU A 32 -8.23 2.84 -8.52
N LEU A 33 -9.11 3.12 -9.47
CA LEU A 33 -9.33 2.22 -10.59
C LEU A 33 -8.07 2.03 -11.44
N SER A 34 -7.27 3.08 -11.61
CA SER A 34 -6.01 2.99 -12.34
C SER A 34 -5.01 2.06 -11.64
N MET A 35 -5.03 2.03 -10.31
CA MET A 35 -4.11 1.21 -9.52
C MET A 35 -4.55 -0.25 -9.41
N VAL A 36 -5.86 -0.52 -9.34
CA VAL A 36 -6.34 -1.89 -9.13
C VAL A 36 -6.45 -2.68 -10.42
N GLN A 37 -6.62 -2.02 -11.56
CA GLN A 37 -6.78 -2.69 -12.85
C GLN A 37 -5.41 -2.85 -13.54
N MET A 38 -4.56 -3.67 -12.95
CA MET A 38 -3.23 -3.94 -13.50
C MET A 38 -3.25 -5.23 -14.34
N PRO A 39 -2.40 -5.29 -15.38
CA PRO A 39 -2.32 -6.50 -16.19
C PRO A 39 -1.70 -7.66 -15.41
N SER A 40 -1.99 -8.88 -15.85
CA SER A 40 -1.37 -10.08 -15.31
C SER A 40 0.14 -9.96 -15.32
N GLY A 41 0.76 -10.31 -14.19
CA GLY A 41 2.22 -10.26 -14.05
C GLY A 41 2.77 -8.95 -13.48
N VAL A 42 1.94 -7.92 -13.34
CA VAL A 42 2.37 -6.63 -12.81
C VAL A 42 1.41 -6.20 -11.69
N PRO A 43 1.43 -6.87 -10.53
CA PRO A 43 0.50 -6.52 -9.45
C PRO A 43 0.95 -5.28 -8.68
N VAL A 44 -0.04 -4.49 -8.26
CA VAL A 44 0.14 -3.37 -7.33
C VAL A 44 -0.88 -3.57 -6.21
N ALA A 45 -0.40 -3.62 -4.96
CA ALA A 45 -1.30 -3.66 -3.81
C ALA A 45 -1.81 -2.25 -3.54
N CYS A 46 -3.10 -2.11 -3.29
CA CYS A 46 -3.71 -0.81 -3.03
C CYS A 46 -4.28 -0.74 -1.63
N VAL A 47 -4.18 0.43 -1.03
CA VAL A 47 -4.85 0.75 0.23
C VAL A 47 -6.03 1.67 -0.09
N ALA A 48 -6.75 2.09 0.94
CA ALA A 48 -7.87 3.02 0.76
C ALA A 48 -7.40 4.36 0.19
N ILE A 49 -8.33 5.09 -0.42
CA ILE A 49 -8.07 6.43 -0.92
C ILE A 49 -7.52 7.29 0.22
N ASN A 50 -6.42 7.99 -0.02
CA ASN A 50 -5.65 8.77 0.97
C ASN A 50 -5.10 7.93 2.13
N GLY A 51 -4.99 6.62 1.98
CA GLY A 51 -4.59 5.69 3.05
C GLY A 51 -3.09 5.54 3.25
N ALA A 52 -2.32 6.64 3.25
CA ALA A 52 -0.87 6.59 3.39
C ALA A 52 -0.41 5.91 4.69
N LYS A 53 -1.14 6.12 5.79
CA LYS A 53 -0.81 5.47 7.06
C LYS A 53 -0.88 3.94 6.96
N ASN A 54 -1.95 3.43 6.38
CA ASN A 54 -2.08 1.99 6.19
C ASN A 54 -1.05 1.44 5.19
N ALA A 55 -0.66 2.23 4.20
CA ALA A 55 0.41 1.82 3.29
C ALA A 55 1.74 1.64 4.05
N ALA A 56 2.06 2.57 4.94
CA ALA A 56 3.28 2.48 5.77
C ALA A 56 3.21 1.27 6.71
N ILE A 57 2.07 1.02 7.33
CA ILE A 57 1.87 -0.13 8.20
C ILE A 57 2.04 -1.43 7.39
N TYR A 58 1.44 -1.49 6.22
CA TYR A 58 1.51 -2.68 5.37
C TYR A 58 2.94 -2.95 4.89
N ALA A 59 3.66 -1.90 4.50
CA ALA A 59 5.06 -2.03 4.13
C ALA A 59 5.89 -2.60 5.29
N THR A 60 5.64 -2.11 6.51
CA THR A 60 6.29 -2.62 7.71
C THR A 60 5.95 -4.08 7.97
N GLN A 61 4.70 -4.47 7.74
CA GLN A 61 4.27 -5.87 7.86
C GLN A 61 4.98 -6.77 6.84
N ILE A 62 5.14 -6.29 5.61
CA ILE A 62 5.86 -7.03 4.56
C ILE A 62 7.31 -7.27 5.00
N LEU A 63 7.99 -6.23 5.48
CA LEU A 63 9.35 -6.35 5.99
C LEU A 63 9.40 -7.26 7.22
N GLY A 64 8.40 -7.17 8.09
CA GLY A 64 8.30 -7.96 9.31
C GLY A 64 7.99 -9.43 9.09
N ALA A 65 7.60 -9.81 7.88
CA ALA A 65 7.38 -11.23 7.57
C ALA A 65 8.66 -12.05 7.72
N CYS A 66 9.82 -11.42 7.47
CA CYS A 66 11.12 -12.08 7.59
C CYS A 66 12.07 -11.42 8.59
N ASP A 67 11.79 -10.19 9.02
CA ASP A 67 12.67 -9.43 9.92
C ASP A 67 11.97 -9.21 11.26
N PRO A 68 12.47 -9.83 12.36
CA PRO A 68 11.85 -9.70 13.68
C PRO A 68 11.77 -8.26 14.21
N GLU A 69 12.70 -7.40 13.82
CA GLU A 69 12.69 -6.00 14.30
C GLU A 69 11.46 -5.26 13.79
N TYR A 70 11.13 -5.41 12.52
CA TYR A 70 9.92 -4.80 11.97
C TYR A 70 8.66 -5.45 12.52
N ARG A 71 8.67 -6.77 12.73
CA ARG A 71 7.53 -7.48 13.31
C ARG A 71 7.21 -6.97 14.70
N LYS A 72 8.22 -6.72 15.53
CA LYS A 72 8.04 -6.17 16.87
C LYS A 72 7.34 -4.82 16.86
N VAL A 73 7.66 -3.98 15.88
CA VAL A 73 6.99 -2.68 15.74
C VAL A 73 5.49 -2.87 15.55
N ILE A 74 5.09 -3.80 14.68
CA ILE A 74 3.67 -4.08 14.41
C ILE A 74 2.99 -4.73 15.62
N GLU A 75 3.65 -5.67 16.27
CA GLU A 75 3.11 -6.32 17.47
C GLU A 75 2.82 -5.29 18.56
N LYS A 76 3.76 -4.39 18.81
CA LYS A 76 3.59 -3.33 19.80
C LYS A 76 2.47 -2.37 19.43
N MET A 77 2.37 -2.01 18.17
CA MET A 77 1.30 -1.13 17.70
C MET A 77 -0.08 -1.78 17.90
N LYS A 78 -0.23 -3.05 17.54
CA LYS A 78 -1.49 -3.76 17.68
C LYS A 78 -1.85 -4.01 19.13
N GLN A 79 -0.86 -4.24 19.99
CA GLN A 79 -1.09 -4.35 21.43
C GLN A 79 -1.64 -3.04 21.99
N GLY A 80 -1.08 -1.91 21.57
CA GLY A 80 -1.59 -0.60 21.99
C GLY A 80 -3.03 -0.37 21.54
N MET A 81 -3.40 -0.81 20.34
CA MET A 81 -4.78 -0.71 19.87
C MET A 81 -5.73 -1.59 20.69
N ALA A 82 -5.29 -2.79 21.06
CA ALA A 82 -6.11 -3.71 21.86
C ALA A 82 -6.33 -3.19 23.28
N ASP A 83 -5.36 -2.45 23.81
CA ASP A 83 -5.41 -1.89 25.16
C ASP A 83 -6.15 -0.55 25.24
N ALA A 84 -6.48 0.04 24.09
CA ALA A 84 -7.12 1.36 24.04
C ALA A 84 -8.62 1.32 24.41
#